data_e3c7a912421fb551a0113217ef1c6279
#
_entry.id   e3c7a912421fb551a0113217ef1c6279
#
_cell.length_a   1.000
_cell.length_b   1.000
_cell.length_c   1.000
_cell.angle_alpha   90.00
_cell.angle_beta   90.00
_cell.angle_gamma   90.00
#
_symmetry.space_group_name_H-M   'P 1'
#
loop_
_entity.id
_entity.type
_entity.pdbx_description
1 polymer ?
#
loop_
_entity_poly.entity_id
_entity_poly.type
_entity_poly.pdbx_seq_one_letter_code
_entity_poly.pdbx_strand_id
1 'polypeptide(L)'
;MQLRNGADGEMPAPVRSETGSYGRSAAGLTVALGVGGVLTYVFFILASRSLGEDQYGEIVVLWSVVFIVASTLYRPIEQLLARTLAERDQAGAPTGDALRTAGWIQLGVCLATLVVLLAVKGPLEERLFGTDPNLYWAMLVPLAGFALAYFARGYLAGKGRFSIYAALLISEVVGRLVFAVLVAIGILDGATPIAIGIAVAPFCGLLMIPLMTRRHPSVPATGELPGGADLTLGSGGAFAGAVLLMMLSEQVLVSSGALFVRAAEGAAAAGFMFNILLVARAPLVLFQAVAASLLPHLTRQRARADREGEDAFRDSLHKTMWLIAGFATATTLGVLAVGPEVMQLAFGDNFDYDRLGLAIVAVGMGFYLVAASLNQAALAQGQAHRAASRWILCAALFVVINLVAAGDPFRAVEVGYAACSALLALLLYAIYRRPEPRPEDRVAPGSAEELQARLATSDEVA
;
A
#
# COMPACT_ATOMS: atom_id res chain seq x y z
N MET A 1 -11.08 -58.58 47.82
CA MET A 1 -10.91 -57.41 48.74
C MET A 1 -10.44 -56.25 47.87
N GLN A 2 -11.35 -55.40 47.65
CA GLN A 2 -11.36 -54.02 47.12
C GLN A 2 -10.22 -53.51 46.22
N LEU A 3 -10.56 -53.45 44.93
CA LEU A 3 -10.01 -52.55 43.94
C LEU A 3 -10.68 -51.17 44.10
N ARG A 4 -9.92 -50.10 44.13
CA ARG A 4 -10.44 -48.73 44.13
C ARG A 4 -9.89 -47.97 42.96
N ASN A 5 -10.80 -47.72 42.03
CA ASN A 5 -10.64 -46.79 40.88
C ASN A 5 -10.34 -45.36 41.31
N GLY A 6 -9.56 -44.66 40.55
CA GLY A 6 -9.33 -43.24 40.67
C GLY A 6 -8.58 -42.72 39.45
N ALA A 7 -9.27 -42.64 38.31
CA ALA A 7 -8.77 -41.92 37.15
C ALA A 7 -9.76 -40.76 36.86
N ASP A 8 -9.57 -39.68 37.61
CA ASP A 8 -10.21 -38.39 37.26
C ASP A 8 -9.36 -37.76 36.15
N GLY A 9 -9.83 -37.99 34.92
CA GLY A 9 -9.31 -37.26 33.73
C GLY A 9 -9.78 -35.82 33.78
N GLU A 10 -8.93 -34.92 34.26
CA GLU A 10 -9.12 -33.50 34.03
C GLU A 10 -9.09 -33.25 32.51
N MET A 11 -10.24 -32.90 31.95
CA MET A 11 -10.31 -32.34 30.59
C MET A 11 -9.57 -31.02 30.60
N PRO A 12 -8.63 -30.79 29.64
CA PRO A 12 -7.99 -29.49 29.51
C PRO A 12 -9.06 -28.43 29.22
N ALA A 13 -9.02 -27.34 29.99
CA ALA A 13 -9.92 -26.20 29.83
C ALA A 13 -9.88 -25.67 28.39
N PRO A 14 -11.02 -25.21 27.83
CA PRO A 14 -11.07 -24.77 26.45
C PRO A 14 -10.20 -23.53 26.23
N VAL A 15 -9.30 -23.62 25.25
CA VAL A 15 -8.47 -22.50 24.76
C VAL A 15 -9.37 -21.43 24.12
N ARG A 16 -9.97 -20.59 24.94
CA ARG A 16 -11.02 -19.64 24.52
C ARG A 16 -10.64 -18.16 24.55
N SER A 17 -9.39 -17.75 24.76
CA SER A 17 -9.06 -16.34 24.95
C SER A 17 -8.11 -15.71 23.90
N GLU A 18 -7.38 -16.47 23.10
CA GLU A 18 -6.32 -15.90 22.26
C GLU A 18 -6.82 -15.40 20.89
N THR A 19 -7.74 -16.09 20.25
CA THR A 19 -8.32 -15.67 18.94
C THR A 19 -9.13 -14.36 19.04
N GLY A 20 -9.77 -14.10 20.18
CA GLY A 20 -10.54 -12.87 20.41
C GLY A 20 -9.66 -11.63 20.62
N SER A 21 -8.43 -11.77 21.11
CA SER A 21 -7.49 -10.66 21.31
C SER A 21 -6.84 -10.23 20.01
N TYR A 22 -6.42 -11.19 19.20
CA TYR A 22 -5.83 -10.93 17.88
C TYR A 22 -6.82 -10.24 16.92
N GLY A 23 -8.07 -10.74 16.84
CA GLY A 23 -9.11 -10.13 16.01
C GLY A 23 -9.42 -8.69 16.40
N ARG A 24 -9.45 -8.36 17.70
CA ARG A 24 -9.62 -6.98 18.19
C ARG A 24 -8.43 -6.08 17.85
N SER A 25 -7.21 -6.56 17.94
CA SER A 25 -6.01 -5.80 17.62
C SER A 25 -5.89 -5.52 16.11
N ALA A 26 -6.24 -6.48 15.26
CA ALA A 26 -6.29 -6.31 13.82
C ALA A 26 -7.40 -5.34 13.38
N ALA A 27 -8.59 -5.44 13.98
CA ALA A 27 -9.67 -4.48 13.78
C ALA A 27 -9.27 -3.06 14.21
N GLY A 28 -8.57 -2.93 15.34
CA GLY A 28 -8.02 -1.66 15.81
C GLY A 28 -7.05 -1.02 14.82
N LEU A 29 -6.20 -1.82 14.17
CA LEU A 29 -5.30 -1.33 13.12
C LEU A 29 -6.08 -0.84 11.88
N THR A 30 -7.13 -1.57 11.46
CA THR A 30 -7.98 -1.15 10.34
C THR A 30 -8.67 0.19 10.63
N VAL A 31 -9.20 0.37 11.84
CA VAL A 31 -9.77 1.65 12.28
C VAL A 31 -8.71 2.75 12.29
N ALA A 32 -7.51 2.48 12.80
CA ALA A 32 -6.42 3.46 12.82
C ALA A 32 -5.99 3.89 11.41
N LEU A 33 -5.95 2.96 10.44
CA LEU A 33 -5.69 3.26 9.03
C LEU A 33 -6.78 4.18 8.45
N GLY A 34 -8.05 3.89 8.74
CA GLY A 34 -9.18 4.73 8.30
C GLY A 34 -9.13 6.13 8.91
N VAL A 35 -8.94 6.23 10.23
CA VAL A 35 -8.79 7.51 10.94
C VAL A 35 -7.57 8.27 10.42
N GLY A 36 -6.42 7.61 10.24
CA GLY A 36 -5.22 8.23 9.66
C GLY A 36 -5.45 8.76 8.26
N GLY A 37 -6.22 8.04 7.45
CA GLY A 37 -6.68 8.53 6.14
C GLY A 37 -7.47 9.83 6.26
N VAL A 38 -8.52 9.85 7.06
CA VAL A 38 -9.36 11.05 7.28
C VAL A 38 -8.52 12.23 7.80
N LEU A 39 -7.66 12.01 8.80
CA LEU A 39 -6.77 13.06 9.31
C LEU A 39 -5.78 13.58 8.24
N THR A 40 -5.38 12.73 7.30
CA THR A 40 -4.57 13.16 6.15
C THR A 40 -5.34 14.10 5.24
N TYR A 41 -6.63 13.85 4.98
CA TYR A 41 -7.48 14.79 4.24
C TYR A 41 -7.63 16.13 4.98
N VAL A 42 -7.87 16.07 6.30
CA VAL A 42 -7.94 17.29 7.13
C VAL A 42 -6.63 18.09 7.06
N PHE A 43 -5.48 17.43 7.06
CA PHE A 43 -4.18 18.08 6.87
C PHE A 43 -4.10 18.87 5.55
N PHE A 44 -4.48 18.27 4.43
CA PHE A 44 -4.44 18.94 3.13
C PHE A 44 -5.51 20.03 3.01
N ILE A 45 -6.68 19.84 3.58
CA ILE A 45 -7.74 20.85 3.65
C ILE A 45 -7.25 22.10 4.42
N LEU A 46 -6.64 21.90 5.59
CA LEU A 46 -6.09 23.01 6.37
C LEU A 46 -4.94 23.70 5.63
N ALA A 47 -4.03 22.93 5.04
CA ALA A 47 -2.90 23.46 4.29
C ALA A 47 -3.37 24.29 3.08
N SER A 48 -4.33 23.82 2.29
CA SER A 48 -4.85 24.55 1.12
C SER A 48 -5.59 25.82 1.48
N ARG A 49 -6.26 25.86 2.64
CA ARG A 49 -7.00 27.04 3.11
C ARG A 49 -6.12 28.08 3.80
N SER A 50 -4.96 27.67 4.31
CA SER A 50 -4.07 28.54 5.10
C SER A 50 -2.90 29.09 4.29
N LEU A 51 -2.57 28.46 3.15
CA LEU A 51 -1.47 28.86 2.28
C LEU A 51 -2.00 29.48 0.99
N GLY A 52 -1.18 30.32 0.35
CA GLY A 52 -1.40 30.71 -1.04
C GLY A 52 -1.21 29.52 -1.99
N GLU A 53 -1.78 29.61 -3.19
CA GLU A 53 -1.83 28.52 -4.17
C GLU A 53 -0.43 27.96 -4.51
N ASP A 54 0.56 28.82 -4.72
CA ASP A 54 1.94 28.43 -5.01
C ASP A 54 2.57 27.70 -3.82
N GLN A 55 2.45 28.23 -2.61
CA GLN A 55 3.00 27.62 -1.40
C GLN A 55 2.33 26.27 -1.10
N TYR A 56 1.02 26.18 -1.30
CA TYR A 56 0.32 24.92 -1.17
C TYR A 56 0.80 23.88 -2.20
N GLY A 57 0.99 24.32 -3.45
CA GLY A 57 1.51 23.48 -4.51
C GLY A 57 2.91 22.93 -4.19
N GLU A 58 3.79 23.74 -3.62
CA GLU A 58 5.12 23.29 -3.16
C GLU A 58 5.03 22.24 -2.06
N ILE A 59 4.13 22.39 -1.09
CA ILE A 59 3.87 21.38 -0.05
C ILE A 59 3.36 20.07 -0.66
N VAL A 60 2.47 20.16 -1.64
CA VAL A 60 1.95 19.00 -2.37
C VAL A 60 3.06 18.26 -3.14
N VAL A 61 3.94 18.99 -3.81
CA VAL A 61 5.09 18.41 -4.53
C VAL A 61 6.03 17.71 -3.54
N LEU A 62 6.39 18.38 -2.45
CA LEU A 62 7.20 17.81 -1.37
C LEU A 62 6.58 16.50 -0.85
N TRP A 63 5.30 16.53 -0.50
CA TRP A 63 4.57 15.36 -0.04
C TRP A 63 4.57 14.23 -1.08
N SER A 64 4.28 14.56 -2.35
CA SER A 64 4.18 13.57 -3.42
C SER A 64 5.51 12.84 -3.64
N VAL A 65 6.62 13.55 -3.66
CA VAL A 65 7.96 12.95 -3.80
C VAL A 65 8.28 12.07 -2.60
N VAL A 66 8.10 12.59 -1.38
CA VAL A 66 8.35 11.81 -0.15
C VAL A 66 7.50 10.56 -0.12
N PHE A 67 6.21 10.67 -0.44
CA PHE A 67 5.28 9.55 -0.41
C PHE A 67 5.60 8.49 -1.48
N ILE A 68 5.91 8.91 -2.72
CA ILE A 68 6.30 8.00 -3.80
C ILE A 68 7.56 7.22 -3.41
N VAL A 69 8.61 7.93 -2.97
CA VAL A 69 9.88 7.30 -2.60
C VAL A 69 9.70 6.35 -1.42
N ALA A 70 9.07 6.80 -0.33
CA ALA A 70 8.89 6.00 0.87
C ALA A 70 8.01 4.76 0.59
N SER A 71 6.90 4.91 -0.13
CA SER A 71 5.98 3.81 -0.46
C SER A 71 6.59 2.80 -1.43
N THR A 72 7.45 3.26 -2.35
CA THR A 72 8.08 2.39 -3.34
C THR A 72 9.26 1.61 -2.75
N LEU A 73 10.13 2.29 -2.00
CA LEU A 73 11.41 1.72 -1.59
C LEU A 73 11.35 1.05 -0.21
N TYR A 74 10.60 1.60 0.74
CA TYR A 74 10.62 1.11 2.13
C TYR A 74 9.46 0.16 2.46
N ARG A 75 8.29 0.33 1.85
CA ARG A 75 7.13 -0.54 2.09
C ARG A 75 7.36 -2.01 1.72
N PRO A 76 8.08 -2.36 0.65
CA PRO A 76 8.41 -3.76 0.37
C PRO A 76 9.25 -4.40 1.47
N ILE A 77 10.18 -3.65 2.07
CA ILE A 77 11.04 -4.14 3.17
C ILE A 77 10.21 -4.34 4.44
N GLU A 78 9.26 -3.43 4.74
CA GLU A 78 8.28 -3.60 5.81
C GLU A 78 7.52 -4.92 5.66
N GLN A 79 6.95 -5.17 4.47
CA GLN A 79 6.15 -6.36 4.19
C GLN A 79 6.97 -7.64 4.28
N LEU A 80 8.18 -7.64 3.72
CA LEU A 80 9.10 -8.77 3.77
C LEU A 80 9.50 -9.08 5.22
N LEU A 81 9.87 -8.05 5.98
CA LEU A 81 10.26 -8.20 7.38
C LEU A 81 9.10 -8.74 8.22
N ALA A 82 7.90 -8.16 8.06
CA ALA A 82 6.70 -8.59 8.78
C ALA A 82 6.41 -10.07 8.55
N ARG A 83 6.46 -10.51 7.30
CA ARG A 83 6.24 -11.90 6.90
C ARG A 83 7.31 -12.83 7.47
N THR A 84 8.59 -12.52 7.26
CA THR A 84 9.71 -13.36 7.71
C THR A 84 9.70 -13.52 9.24
N LEU A 85 9.38 -12.46 10.00
CA LEU A 85 9.31 -12.53 11.45
C LEU A 85 8.14 -13.38 11.92
N ALA A 86 6.98 -13.28 11.27
CA ALA A 86 5.80 -14.08 11.60
C ALA A 86 6.05 -15.57 11.34
N GLU A 87 6.66 -15.92 10.19
CA GLU A 87 7.01 -17.31 9.83
C GLU A 87 8.01 -17.90 10.82
N ARG A 88 9.07 -17.16 11.17
CA ARG A 88 10.09 -17.63 12.15
C ARG A 88 9.54 -17.75 13.57
N ASP A 89 8.65 -16.85 13.97
CA ASP A 89 8.02 -16.89 15.29
C ASP A 89 7.13 -18.14 15.44
N GLN A 90 6.38 -18.50 14.39
CA GLN A 90 5.58 -19.73 14.33
C GLN A 90 6.44 -20.99 14.36
N ALA A 91 7.61 -20.98 13.71
CA ALA A 91 8.56 -22.07 13.70
C ALA A 91 9.42 -22.16 14.98
N GLY A 92 9.28 -21.23 15.92
CA GLY A 92 10.15 -21.12 17.12
C GLY A 92 11.63 -20.81 16.76
N ALA A 93 11.88 -20.28 15.57
CA ALA A 93 13.23 -20.02 15.07
C ALA A 93 13.73 -18.62 15.51
N PRO A 94 15.06 -18.43 15.67
CA PRO A 94 15.62 -17.15 16.07
C PRO A 94 15.39 -16.06 15.00
N THR A 95 14.95 -14.88 15.44
CA THR A 95 14.57 -13.75 14.56
C THR A 95 15.70 -12.72 14.37
N GLY A 96 16.82 -12.84 15.12
CA GLY A 96 17.89 -11.85 15.14
C GLY A 96 18.57 -11.63 13.79
N ASP A 97 18.87 -12.71 13.05
CA ASP A 97 19.53 -12.63 11.74
C ASP A 97 18.62 -11.97 10.69
N ALA A 98 17.31 -12.26 10.72
CA ALA A 98 16.33 -11.64 9.83
C ALA A 98 16.26 -10.12 10.08
N LEU A 99 16.22 -9.70 11.35
CA LEU A 99 16.23 -8.28 11.73
C LEU A 99 17.50 -7.58 11.26
N ARG A 100 18.66 -8.22 11.47
CA ARG A 100 19.94 -7.67 11.07
C ARG A 100 20.04 -7.52 9.54
N THR A 101 19.65 -8.54 8.80
CA THR A 101 19.66 -8.52 7.32
C THR A 101 18.71 -7.47 6.78
N ALA A 102 17.47 -7.44 7.24
CA ALA A 102 16.50 -6.43 6.83
C ALA A 102 16.96 -5.01 7.21
N GLY A 103 17.60 -4.83 8.38
CA GLY A 103 18.18 -3.56 8.81
C GLY A 103 19.29 -3.07 7.89
N TRP A 104 20.21 -3.95 7.46
CA TRP A 104 21.23 -3.59 6.48
C TRP A 104 20.68 -3.26 5.10
N ILE A 105 19.66 -4.01 4.64
CA ILE A 105 18.97 -3.71 3.37
C ILE A 105 18.29 -2.34 3.48
N GLN A 106 17.54 -2.08 4.56
CA GLN A 106 16.85 -0.81 4.77
C GLN A 106 17.84 0.37 4.82
N LEU A 107 18.93 0.22 5.56
CA LEU A 107 19.99 1.23 5.63
C LEU A 107 20.64 1.47 4.27
N GLY A 108 20.98 0.40 3.54
CA GLY A 108 21.56 0.49 2.20
C GLY A 108 20.64 1.22 1.21
N VAL A 109 19.35 0.88 1.19
CA VAL A 109 18.35 1.53 0.34
C VAL A 109 18.18 3.01 0.74
N CYS A 110 18.11 3.30 2.04
CA CYS A 110 18.03 4.68 2.53
C CYS A 110 19.25 5.51 2.10
N LEU A 111 20.46 5.00 2.35
CA LEU A 111 21.70 5.70 1.98
C LEU A 111 21.81 5.88 0.46
N ALA A 112 21.50 4.85 -0.32
CA ALA A 112 21.50 4.95 -1.78
C ALA A 112 20.52 6.02 -2.26
N THR A 113 19.31 6.06 -1.69
CA THR A 113 18.30 7.08 -2.01
C THR A 113 18.82 8.48 -1.69
N LEU A 114 19.36 8.69 -0.49
CA LEU A 114 19.89 9.99 -0.10
C LEU A 114 21.07 10.42 -0.98
N VAL A 115 21.99 9.50 -1.30
CA VAL A 115 23.12 9.79 -2.20
C VAL A 115 22.64 10.18 -3.59
N VAL A 116 21.69 9.44 -4.15
CA VAL A 116 21.10 9.78 -5.46
C VAL A 116 20.44 11.15 -5.43
N LEU A 117 19.60 11.42 -4.43
CA LEU A 117 18.94 12.72 -4.30
C LEU A 117 19.95 13.86 -4.13
N LEU A 118 21.00 13.67 -3.33
CA LEU A 118 22.07 14.67 -3.19
C LEU A 118 22.88 14.88 -4.48
N ALA A 119 23.10 13.81 -5.25
CA ALA A 119 23.81 13.92 -6.54
C ALA A 119 23.03 14.71 -7.60
N VAL A 120 21.69 14.61 -7.57
CA VAL A 120 20.78 15.33 -8.48
C VAL A 120 20.18 16.59 -7.86
N LYS A 121 20.77 17.11 -6.77
CA LYS A 121 20.22 18.22 -5.99
C LYS A 121 19.87 19.43 -6.87
N GLY A 122 20.82 19.94 -7.65
CA GLY A 122 20.61 21.16 -8.45
C GLY A 122 19.40 21.09 -9.37
N PRO A 123 19.37 20.13 -10.33
CA PRO A 123 18.21 19.97 -11.23
C PRO A 123 16.89 19.69 -10.51
N LEU A 124 16.92 18.99 -9.38
CA LEU A 124 15.72 18.63 -8.64
C LEU A 124 15.17 19.82 -7.85
N GLU A 125 16.05 20.57 -7.21
CA GLU A 125 15.70 21.78 -6.46
C GLU A 125 15.06 22.83 -7.39
N GLU A 126 15.72 23.15 -8.52
CA GLU A 126 15.20 24.11 -9.49
C GLU A 126 13.84 23.70 -10.07
N ARG A 127 13.67 22.42 -10.44
CA ARG A 127 12.46 21.95 -11.11
C ARG A 127 11.27 21.73 -10.17
N LEU A 128 11.53 21.29 -8.92
CA LEU A 128 10.46 20.94 -7.98
C LEU A 128 10.13 22.06 -7.01
N PHE A 129 11.14 22.77 -6.47
CA PHE A 129 10.96 23.72 -5.38
C PHE A 129 11.29 25.17 -5.76
N GLY A 130 11.71 25.40 -7.01
CA GLY A 130 11.98 26.74 -7.52
C GLY A 130 13.09 27.44 -6.73
N THR A 131 12.74 28.45 -5.90
CA THR A 131 13.71 29.29 -5.20
C THR A 131 13.84 29.01 -3.70
N ASP A 132 13.08 28.04 -3.12
CA ASP A 132 13.18 27.74 -1.69
C ASP A 132 14.01 26.49 -1.41
N PRO A 133 15.32 26.65 -1.07
CA PRO A 133 16.20 25.53 -0.74
C PRO A 133 15.80 24.81 0.54
N ASN A 134 14.99 25.42 1.42
CA ASN A 134 14.56 24.79 2.67
C ASN A 134 13.60 23.63 2.41
N LEU A 135 12.75 23.72 1.39
CA LEU A 135 11.83 22.66 1.01
C LEU A 135 12.58 21.41 0.53
N TYR A 136 13.71 21.58 -0.14
CA TYR A 136 14.55 20.48 -0.54
C TYR A 136 15.08 19.70 0.67
N TRP A 137 15.60 20.39 1.68
CA TRP A 137 16.05 19.77 2.93
C TRP A 137 14.88 19.15 3.72
N ALA A 138 13.75 19.84 3.74
CA ALA A 138 12.51 19.31 4.33
C ALA A 138 12.01 18.04 3.64
N MET A 139 12.41 17.76 2.39
CA MET A 139 12.15 16.52 1.68
C MET A 139 13.09 15.38 2.12
N LEU A 140 14.39 15.66 2.35
CA LEU A 140 15.35 14.62 2.69
C LEU A 140 15.18 14.07 4.10
N VAL A 141 14.86 14.94 5.07
CA VAL A 141 14.69 14.55 6.48
C VAL A 141 13.62 13.47 6.68
N PRO A 142 12.40 13.62 6.17
CA PRO A 142 11.36 12.61 6.34
C PRO A 142 11.70 11.30 5.62
N LEU A 143 12.47 11.31 4.55
CA LEU A 143 12.88 10.07 3.87
C LEU A 143 13.74 9.20 4.79
N ALA A 144 14.67 9.78 5.53
CA ALA A 144 15.44 9.05 6.54
C ALA A 144 14.55 8.57 7.71
N GLY A 145 13.62 9.42 8.16
CA GLY A 145 12.65 9.08 9.20
C GLY A 145 11.71 7.95 8.78
N PHE A 146 11.20 8.00 7.55
CA PHE A 146 10.36 6.94 7.00
C PHE A 146 11.10 5.62 6.82
N ALA A 147 12.38 5.62 6.47
CA ALA A 147 13.17 4.40 6.44
C ALA A 147 13.13 3.68 7.79
N LEU A 148 13.31 4.41 8.90
CA LEU A 148 13.20 3.87 10.25
C LEU A 148 11.77 3.48 10.62
N ALA A 149 10.77 4.31 10.27
CA ALA A 149 9.37 4.05 10.58
C ALA A 149 8.85 2.80 9.86
N TYR A 150 9.15 2.60 8.58
CA TYR A 150 8.76 1.41 7.83
C TYR A 150 9.43 0.14 8.37
N PHE A 151 10.70 0.21 8.76
CA PHE A 151 11.37 -0.91 9.43
C PHE A 151 10.69 -1.25 10.78
N ALA A 152 10.38 -0.23 11.59
CA ALA A 152 9.66 -0.43 12.85
C ALA A 152 8.26 -1.04 12.65
N ARG A 153 7.54 -0.59 11.61
CA ARG A 153 6.22 -1.15 11.23
C ARG A 153 6.34 -2.63 10.85
N GLY A 154 7.34 -2.99 10.05
CA GLY A 154 7.60 -4.38 9.68
C GLY A 154 7.86 -5.26 10.89
N TYR A 155 8.67 -4.78 11.85
CA TYR A 155 8.91 -5.45 13.11
C TYR A 155 7.64 -5.61 13.95
N LEU A 156 6.87 -4.52 14.13
CA LEU A 156 5.65 -4.52 14.93
C LEU A 156 4.57 -5.45 14.33
N ALA A 157 4.40 -5.41 13.01
CA ALA A 157 3.47 -6.28 12.29
C ALA A 157 3.87 -7.75 12.41
N GLY A 158 5.15 -8.07 12.19
CA GLY A 158 5.67 -9.44 12.28
C GLY A 158 5.59 -10.03 13.70
N LYS A 159 5.63 -9.18 14.73
CA LYS A 159 5.45 -9.58 16.14
C LYS A 159 3.99 -9.47 16.62
N GLY A 160 3.04 -9.20 15.73
CA GLY A 160 1.62 -9.08 16.09
C GLY A 160 1.28 -7.88 17.00
N ARG A 161 2.19 -6.89 17.12
CA ARG A 161 2.01 -5.72 17.99
C ARG A 161 1.18 -4.63 17.31
N PHE A 162 0.00 -4.98 16.82
CA PHE A 162 -0.83 -4.09 15.98
C PHE A 162 -1.28 -2.82 16.70
N SER A 163 -1.46 -2.84 18.02
CA SER A 163 -1.81 -1.64 18.77
C SER A 163 -0.71 -0.59 18.77
N ILE A 164 0.57 -1.01 18.87
CA ILE A 164 1.73 -0.10 18.80
C ILE A 164 1.90 0.40 17.35
N TYR A 165 1.71 -0.47 16.37
CA TYR A 165 1.72 -0.12 14.97
C TYR A 165 0.65 0.94 14.66
N ALA A 166 -0.58 0.76 15.14
CA ALA A 166 -1.66 1.73 15.00
C ALA A 166 -1.31 3.08 15.65
N ALA A 167 -0.75 3.06 16.87
CA ALA A 167 -0.33 4.27 17.57
C ALA A 167 0.79 5.02 16.81
N LEU A 168 1.74 4.29 16.24
CA LEU A 168 2.79 4.86 15.39
C LEU A 168 2.19 5.61 14.20
N LEU A 169 1.27 4.97 13.46
CA LEU A 169 0.60 5.58 12.30
C LEU A 169 -0.18 6.84 12.67
N ILE A 170 -0.97 6.78 13.75
CA ILE A 170 -1.77 7.93 14.19
C ILE A 170 -0.88 9.07 14.66
N SER A 171 0.17 8.78 15.44
CA SER A 171 1.10 9.81 15.93
C SER A 171 1.86 10.51 14.80
N GLU A 172 2.20 9.79 13.74
CA GLU A 172 2.81 10.35 12.54
C GLU A 172 1.86 11.35 11.85
N VAL A 173 0.59 10.95 11.67
CA VAL A 173 -0.40 11.82 11.04
C VAL A 173 -0.73 13.03 11.93
N VAL A 174 -0.88 12.82 13.24
CA VAL A 174 -1.12 13.89 14.21
C VAL A 174 0.07 14.84 14.27
N GLY A 175 1.30 14.31 14.24
CA GLY A 175 2.52 15.12 14.25
C GLY A 175 2.55 16.17 13.15
N ARG A 176 2.23 15.80 11.90
CA ARG A 176 2.15 16.78 10.80
C ARG A 176 0.91 17.66 10.87
N LEU A 177 -0.23 17.12 11.33
CA LEU A 177 -1.48 17.87 11.44
C LEU A 177 -1.38 19.03 12.43
N VAL A 178 -0.63 18.86 13.53
CA VAL A 178 -0.40 19.94 14.51
C VAL A 178 0.16 21.18 13.84
N PHE A 179 1.15 21.04 12.95
CA PHE A 179 1.73 22.19 12.26
C PHE A 179 0.72 22.86 11.30
N ALA A 180 -0.08 22.08 10.58
CA ALA A 180 -1.13 22.65 9.73
C ALA A 180 -2.19 23.39 10.56
N VAL A 181 -2.55 22.90 11.74
CA VAL A 181 -3.46 23.59 12.67
C VAL A 181 -2.84 24.88 13.17
N LEU A 182 -1.55 24.87 13.57
CA LEU A 182 -0.86 26.08 14.06
C LEU A 182 -0.79 27.18 12.99
N VAL A 183 -0.63 26.80 11.73
CA VAL A 183 -0.69 27.75 10.61
C VAL A 183 -2.14 28.22 10.40
N ALA A 184 -3.12 27.33 10.43
CA ALA A 184 -4.53 27.66 10.20
C ALA A 184 -5.11 28.63 11.25
N ILE A 185 -4.62 28.58 12.50
CA ILE A 185 -5.04 29.50 13.57
C ILE A 185 -4.15 30.75 13.69
N GLY A 186 -3.19 30.94 12.77
CA GLY A 186 -2.34 32.13 12.69
C GLY A 186 -1.23 32.22 13.75
N ILE A 187 -0.84 31.11 14.40
CA ILE A 187 0.31 31.10 15.32
C ILE A 187 1.63 30.99 14.53
N LEU A 188 1.62 30.29 13.40
CA LEU A 188 2.73 30.15 12.48
C LEU A 188 2.28 30.59 11.08
N ASP A 189 3.21 31.07 10.26
CA ASP A 189 2.91 31.57 8.93
C ASP A 189 3.72 30.86 7.84
N GLY A 190 3.11 30.68 6.66
CA GLY A 190 3.74 30.20 5.45
C GLY A 190 3.91 28.68 5.36
N ALA A 191 4.56 28.22 4.29
CA ALA A 191 4.73 26.81 3.94
C ALA A 191 5.77 26.08 4.81
N THR A 192 6.79 26.78 5.28
CA THR A 192 7.91 26.19 6.04
C THR A 192 7.47 25.41 7.28
N PRO A 193 6.58 25.90 8.17
CA PRO A 193 6.10 25.11 9.30
C PRO A 193 5.38 23.83 8.88
N ILE A 194 4.59 23.87 7.81
CA ILE A 194 3.90 22.69 7.29
C ILE A 194 4.90 21.67 6.75
N ALA A 195 5.94 22.13 6.04
CA ALA A 195 7.04 21.28 5.58
C ALA A 195 7.81 20.63 6.75
N ILE A 196 8.06 21.39 7.82
CA ILE A 196 8.64 20.87 9.07
C ILE A 196 7.74 19.81 9.67
N GLY A 197 6.42 20.01 9.68
CA GLY A 197 5.44 19.03 10.13
C GLY A 197 5.55 17.71 9.36
N ILE A 198 5.69 17.75 8.04
CA ILE A 198 5.94 16.58 7.20
C ILE A 198 7.28 15.92 7.55
N ALA A 199 8.32 16.74 7.77
CA ALA A 199 9.67 16.25 8.07
C ALA A 199 9.74 15.53 9.44
N VAL A 200 9.05 16.03 10.45
CA VAL A 200 9.06 15.51 11.82
C VAL A 200 8.09 14.34 12.01
N ALA A 201 7.07 14.22 11.17
CA ALA A 201 5.99 13.23 11.29
C ALA A 201 6.48 11.80 11.56
N PRO A 202 7.41 11.20 10.79
CA PRO A 202 7.85 9.82 11.03
C PRO A 202 8.55 9.65 12.39
N PHE A 203 9.22 10.69 12.89
CA PHE A 203 9.88 10.66 14.20
C PHE A 203 8.87 10.72 15.34
N CYS A 204 7.76 11.46 15.20
CA CYS A 204 6.64 11.44 16.14
C CYS A 204 6.07 10.01 16.29
N GLY A 205 5.94 9.28 15.18
CA GLY A 205 5.54 7.88 15.18
C GLY A 205 6.54 7.00 15.97
N LEU A 206 7.83 7.13 15.69
CA LEU A 206 8.88 6.34 16.35
C LEU A 206 8.94 6.56 17.88
N LEU A 207 8.62 7.75 18.38
CA LEU A 207 8.57 8.04 19.81
C LEU A 207 7.49 7.23 20.55
N MET A 208 6.46 6.74 19.86
CA MET A 208 5.43 5.89 20.46
C MET A 208 5.94 4.50 20.84
N ILE A 209 6.98 4.00 20.16
CA ILE A 209 7.52 2.66 20.41
C ILE A 209 8.01 2.49 21.85
N PRO A 210 8.97 3.29 22.38
CA PRO A 210 9.43 3.15 23.74
C PRO A 210 8.35 3.47 24.78
N LEU A 211 7.39 4.34 24.42
CA LEU A 211 6.32 4.74 25.33
C LEU A 211 5.33 3.59 25.58
N MET A 212 5.02 2.80 24.55
CA MET A 212 4.02 1.74 24.60
C MET A 212 4.61 0.35 24.88
N THR A 213 5.87 0.08 24.53
CA THR A 213 6.52 -1.20 24.84
C THR A 213 6.66 -1.46 26.34
N ARG A 214 6.70 -0.38 27.13
CA ARG A 214 6.71 -0.48 28.60
C ARG A 214 5.35 -0.92 29.20
N ARG A 215 4.25 -0.85 28.44
CA ARG A 215 2.88 -1.06 28.92
C ARG A 215 2.22 -2.35 28.46
N HIS A 216 2.75 -3.02 27.44
CA HIS A 216 2.13 -4.22 26.86
C HIS A 216 3.13 -5.35 26.63
N PRO A 217 2.97 -6.52 27.28
CA PRO A 217 3.72 -7.73 26.94
C PRO A 217 3.33 -8.19 25.52
N SER A 218 4.28 -8.83 24.84
CA SER A 218 4.10 -9.38 23.50
C SER A 218 3.11 -10.56 23.52
N VAL A 219 2.10 -10.49 22.65
CA VAL A 219 1.23 -11.64 22.33
C VAL A 219 1.85 -12.34 21.12
N PRO A 220 2.03 -13.67 21.12
CA PRO A 220 2.51 -14.40 19.94
C PRO A 220 1.59 -14.19 18.74
N ALA A 221 2.16 -14.02 17.56
CA ALA A 221 1.40 -13.89 16.33
C ALA A 221 0.92 -15.29 15.90
N THR A 222 -0.36 -15.59 16.11
CA THR A 222 -1.03 -16.79 15.60
C THR A 222 -1.90 -16.40 14.41
N GLY A 223 -1.32 -16.39 13.23
CA GLY A 223 -2.07 -16.16 11.99
C GLY A 223 -1.30 -16.74 10.82
N GLU A 224 -1.90 -17.69 10.11
CA GLU A 224 -1.37 -18.23 8.86
C GLU A 224 -1.34 -17.12 7.81
N LEU A 225 -0.13 -16.68 7.46
CA LEU A 225 0.12 -15.91 6.25
C LEU A 225 0.34 -16.89 5.08
N PRO A 226 -0.26 -16.66 3.90
CA PRO A 226 -0.20 -17.63 2.79
C PRO A 226 1.23 -17.79 2.26
N GLY A 227 1.68 -19.02 2.21
CA GLY A 227 2.73 -19.53 1.35
C GLY A 227 4.16 -19.10 1.65
N GLY A 228 4.91 -19.94 2.35
CA GLY A 228 6.34 -19.82 2.57
C GLY A 228 7.14 -19.79 1.27
N ALA A 229 7.97 -18.77 1.11
CA ALA A 229 9.13 -18.84 0.22
C ALA A 229 10.36 -18.64 1.10
N ASP A 230 11.16 -19.69 1.25
CA ASP A 230 12.50 -19.55 1.80
C ASP A 230 13.22 -18.45 1.01
N LEU A 231 13.80 -17.49 1.72
CA LEU A 231 14.65 -16.44 1.17
C LEU A 231 15.97 -17.07 0.64
N THR A 232 15.87 -17.93 -0.34
CA THR A 232 17.00 -18.24 -1.20
C THR A 232 17.07 -17.14 -2.26
N LEU A 233 18.21 -16.48 -2.35
CA LEU A 233 18.49 -15.33 -3.24
C LEU A 233 18.10 -15.57 -4.72
N GLY A 234 17.87 -16.80 -5.16
CA GLY A 234 17.53 -17.14 -6.54
C GLY A 234 16.05 -16.95 -6.87
N SER A 235 15.14 -17.68 -6.20
CA SER A 235 13.69 -17.65 -6.52
C SER A 235 12.92 -16.57 -5.77
N GLY A 236 13.32 -16.26 -4.53
CA GLY A 236 12.74 -15.18 -3.73
C GLY A 236 13.06 -13.79 -4.27
N GLY A 237 14.26 -13.58 -4.85
CA GLY A 237 14.68 -12.29 -5.40
C GLY A 237 13.88 -11.86 -6.63
N ALA A 238 13.55 -12.79 -7.51
CA ALA A 238 12.75 -12.50 -8.71
C ALA A 238 11.29 -12.13 -8.35
N PHE A 239 10.69 -12.81 -7.39
CA PHE A 239 9.35 -12.48 -6.89
C PHE A 239 9.35 -11.10 -6.18
N ALA A 240 10.32 -10.87 -5.29
CA ALA A 240 10.45 -9.58 -4.61
C ALA A 240 10.68 -8.42 -5.60
N GLY A 241 11.49 -8.63 -6.64
CA GLY A 241 11.70 -7.66 -7.71
C GLY A 241 10.41 -7.37 -8.50
N ALA A 242 9.62 -8.39 -8.82
CA ALA A 242 8.32 -8.21 -9.47
C ALA A 242 7.34 -7.41 -8.62
N VAL A 243 7.27 -7.69 -7.31
CA VAL A 243 6.43 -6.93 -6.37
C VAL A 243 6.90 -5.49 -6.23
N LEU A 244 8.22 -5.25 -6.13
CA LEU A 244 8.79 -3.90 -6.09
C LEU A 244 8.41 -3.09 -7.34
N LEU A 245 8.56 -3.69 -8.52
CA LEU A 245 8.22 -3.04 -9.79
C LEU A 245 6.71 -2.77 -9.92
N MET A 246 5.86 -3.66 -9.42
CA MET A 246 4.42 -3.41 -9.32
C MET A 246 4.12 -2.21 -8.42
N MET A 247 4.74 -2.15 -7.22
CA MET A 247 4.54 -1.05 -6.28
C MET A 247 5.03 0.29 -6.85
N LEU A 248 6.18 0.29 -7.53
CA LEU A 248 6.67 1.47 -8.23
C LEU A 248 5.67 1.93 -9.30
N SER A 249 5.21 1.00 -10.14
CA SER A 249 4.27 1.28 -11.20
C SER A 249 2.93 1.81 -10.67
N GLU A 250 2.46 1.25 -9.56
CA GLU A 250 1.28 1.72 -8.84
C GLU A 250 1.47 3.17 -8.38
N GLN A 251 2.60 3.48 -7.72
CA GLN A 251 2.87 4.83 -7.25
C GLN A 251 3.01 5.84 -8.39
N VAL A 252 3.65 5.46 -9.49
CA VAL A 252 3.71 6.29 -10.69
C VAL A 252 2.31 6.58 -11.21
N LEU A 253 1.48 5.56 -11.43
CA LEU A 253 0.13 5.73 -11.96
C LEU A 253 -0.77 6.58 -11.05
N VAL A 254 -0.70 6.35 -9.73
CA VAL A 254 -1.64 6.91 -8.76
C VAL A 254 -1.19 8.25 -8.18
N SER A 255 0.12 8.51 -8.08
CA SER A 255 0.64 9.64 -7.31
C SER A 255 1.45 10.67 -8.11
N SER A 256 1.87 10.36 -9.36
CA SER A 256 2.74 11.28 -10.12
C SER A 256 2.00 12.36 -10.91
N GLY A 257 0.67 12.32 -11.00
CA GLY A 257 -0.11 13.30 -11.79
C GLY A 257 0.19 14.75 -11.41
N ALA A 258 0.25 15.07 -10.12
CA ALA A 258 0.60 16.41 -9.64
C ALA A 258 2.04 16.82 -10.05
N LEU A 259 2.98 15.87 -10.14
CA LEU A 259 4.37 16.15 -10.56
C LEU A 259 4.46 16.48 -12.05
N PHE A 260 3.65 15.84 -12.90
CA PHE A 260 3.60 16.17 -14.32
C PHE A 260 3.03 17.58 -14.55
N VAL A 261 1.94 17.92 -13.86
CA VAL A 261 1.36 19.25 -13.93
C VAL A 261 2.32 20.30 -13.33
N ARG A 262 3.05 19.97 -12.26
CA ARG A 262 4.11 20.85 -11.71
C ARG A 262 5.15 21.20 -12.78
N ALA A 263 5.60 20.20 -13.52
CA ALA A 263 6.64 20.39 -14.53
C ALA A 263 6.17 21.22 -15.74
N ALA A 264 4.85 21.23 -16.03
CA ALA A 264 4.27 21.92 -17.16
C ALA A 264 3.79 23.34 -16.79
N GLU A 265 3.12 23.54 -15.64
CA GLU A 265 2.39 24.77 -15.31
C GLU A 265 2.74 25.40 -13.96
N GLY A 266 3.59 24.76 -13.18
CA GLY A 266 4.06 25.33 -11.93
C GLY A 266 3.42 24.78 -10.65
N ALA A 267 3.71 25.43 -9.51
CA ALA A 267 3.37 24.91 -8.20
C ALA A 267 1.86 24.96 -7.93
N ALA A 268 1.22 26.09 -8.17
CA ALA A 268 -0.22 26.26 -7.97
C ALA A 268 -1.02 25.19 -8.72
N ALA A 269 -0.70 24.94 -9.98
CA ALA A 269 -1.33 23.92 -10.81
C ALA A 269 -1.13 22.50 -10.24
N ALA A 270 0.05 22.18 -9.68
CA ALA A 270 0.31 20.91 -9.02
C ALA A 270 -0.59 20.71 -7.79
N GLY A 271 -0.77 21.75 -6.97
CA GLY A 271 -1.69 21.76 -5.83
C GLY A 271 -3.12 21.49 -6.26
N PHE A 272 -3.53 22.11 -7.34
CA PHE A 272 -4.86 21.95 -7.92
C PHE A 272 -5.09 20.50 -8.40
N MET A 273 -4.16 19.96 -9.21
CA MET A 273 -4.23 18.58 -9.69
C MET A 273 -4.23 17.56 -8.55
N PHE A 274 -3.45 17.80 -7.50
CA PHE A 274 -3.43 16.95 -6.33
C PHE A 274 -4.80 16.89 -5.64
N ASN A 275 -5.47 18.03 -5.49
CA ASN A 275 -6.81 18.09 -4.88
C ASN A 275 -7.84 17.33 -5.72
N ILE A 276 -7.77 17.41 -7.05
CA ILE A 276 -8.61 16.63 -7.96
C ILE A 276 -8.41 15.13 -7.69
N LEU A 277 -7.14 14.68 -7.66
CA LEU A 277 -6.81 13.30 -7.37
C LEU A 277 -7.23 12.89 -5.94
N LEU A 278 -7.12 13.79 -4.98
CA LEU A 278 -7.50 13.54 -3.59
C LEU A 278 -9.01 13.33 -3.44
N VAL A 279 -9.83 14.20 -4.04
CA VAL A 279 -11.30 14.05 -4.04
C VAL A 279 -11.73 12.75 -4.70
N ALA A 280 -11.16 12.43 -5.86
CA ALA A 280 -11.46 11.18 -6.55
C ALA A 280 -11.06 9.93 -5.76
N ARG A 281 -10.04 10.02 -4.89
CA ARG A 281 -9.56 8.93 -4.03
C ARG A 281 -10.30 8.80 -2.70
N ALA A 282 -11.05 9.82 -2.27
CA ALA A 282 -11.74 9.79 -0.99
C ALA A 282 -12.59 8.51 -0.80
N PRO A 283 -13.37 8.07 -1.80
CA PRO A 283 -14.12 6.82 -1.72
C PRO A 283 -13.24 5.57 -1.62
N LEU A 284 -12.01 5.59 -2.16
CA LEU A 284 -11.07 4.47 -2.06
C LEU A 284 -10.68 4.17 -0.61
N VAL A 285 -10.53 5.21 0.22
CA VAL A 285 -10.22 5.03 1.66
C VAL A 285 -11.35 4.26 2.35
N LEU A 286 -12.59 4.55 2.00
CA LEU A 286 -13.76 3.81 2.50
C LEU A 286 -13.78 2.37 1.96
N PHE A 287 -13.45 2.19 0.69
CA PHE A 287 -13.40 0.85 0.07
C PHE A 287 -12.25 0.00 0.59
N GLN A 288 -11.11 0.57 1.01
CA GLN A 288 -9.99 -0.18 1.57
C GLN A 288 -10.38 -0.98 2.82
N ALA A 289 -11.29 -0.45 3.64
CA ALA A 289 -11.82 -1.18 4.79
C ALA A 289 -12.61 -2.43 4.36
N VAL A 290 -13.34 -2.34 3.25
CA VAL A 290 -14.05 -3.48 2.64
C VAL A 290 -13.07 -4.44 1.99
N ALA A 291 -12.08 -3.94 1.25
CA ALA A 291 -11.06 -4.73 0.58
C ALA A 291 -10.20 -5.54 1.56
N ALA A 292 -9.88 -4.98 2.73
CA ALA A 292 -9.15 -5.68 3.78
C ALA A 292 -9.89 -6.93 4.29
N SER A 293 -11.21 -6.96 4.22
CA SER A 293 -12.03 -8.13 4.57
C SER A 293 -12.16 -9.13 3.41
N LEU A 294 -12.00 -8.66 2.18
CA LEU A 294 -12.17 -9.45 0.95
C LEU A 294 -11.01 -10.44 0.72
N LEU A 295 -9.78 -10.03 0.96
CA LEU A 295 -8.60 -10.87 0.73
C LEU A 295 -8.62 -12.17 1.56
N PRO A 296 -8.87 -12.14 2.88
CA PRO A 296 -9.03 -13.37 3.67
C PRO A 296 -10.21 -14.23 3.23
N HIS A 297 -11.30 -13.58 2.75
CA HIS A 297 -12.46 -14.29 2.26
C HIS A 297 -12.16 -15.04 0.96
N LEU A 298 -11.51 -14.38 -0.01
CA LEU A 298 -11.08 -14.99 -1.27
C LEU A 298 -10.06 -16.12 -1.06
N THR A 299 -9.12 -15.95 -0.12
CA THR A 299 -8.12 -16.98 0.21
C THR A 299 -8.77 -18.21 0.84
N ARG A 300 -9.74 -18.01 1.76
CA ARG A 300 -10.51 -19.13 2.35
C ARG A 300 -11.40 -19.82 1.33
N GLN A 301 -12.01 -19.08 0.42
CA GLN A 301 -12.82 -19.66 -0.66
C GLN A 301 -11.97 -20.43 -1.65
N ARG A 302 -10.74 -20.01 -1.94
CA ARG A 302 -9.82 -20.77 -2.77
C ARG A 302 -9.39 -22.08 -2.11
N ALA A 303 -9.06 -22.05 -0.81
CA ALA A 303 -8.79 -23.27 -0.05
C ALA A 303 -10.01 -24.22 0.05
N ARG A 304 -11.24 -23.69 -0.13
CA ARG A 304 -12.47 -24.49 -0.28
C ARG A 304 -12.71 -24.92 -1.71
N ALA A 305 -12.34 -24.08 -2.69
CA ALA A 305 -12.47 -24.41 -4.12
C ALA A 305 -11.60 -25.61 -4.53
N ASP A 306 -10.46 -25.82 -3.88
CA ASP A 306 -9.66 -27.05 -4.00
C ASP A 306 -10.45 -28.29 -3.52
N ARG A 307 -11.57 -28.11 -2.78
CA ARG A 307 -12.49 -29.16 -2.31
C ARG A 307 -13.87 -29.13 -2.98
N GLU A 308 -14.34 -27.98 -3.44
CA GLU A 308 -15.73 -27.74 -3.93
C GLU A 308 -15.81 -27.34 -5.43
N GLY A 309 -14.65 -27.18 -6.12
CA GLY A 309 -14.54 -26.84 -7.53
C GLY A 309 -14.26 -25.35 -7.81
N GLU A 310 -13.63 -25.08 -8.96
CA GLU A 310 -13.21 -23.74 -9.41
C GLU A 310 -14.37 -22.74 -9.58
N ASP A 311 -15.60 -23.22 -9.70
CA ASP A 311 -16.79 -22.39 -9.94
C ASP A 311 -17.12 -21.46 -8.75
N ALA A 312 -16.87 -21.89 -7.50
CA ALA A 312 -17.14 -21.10 -6.31
C ALA A 312 -16.22 -19.87 -6.19
N PHE A 313 -14.96 -20.02 -6.57
CA PHE A 313 -13.98 -18.91 -6.60
C PHE A 313 -14.34 -17.90 -7.68
N ARG A 314 -14.74 -18.38 -8.85
CA ARG A 314 -15.14 -17.57 -9.99
C ARG A 314 -16.38 -16.72 -9.67
N ASP A 315 -17.38 -17.32 -9.04
CA ASP A 315 -18.61 -16.65 -8.61
C ASP A 315 -18.34 -15.56 -7.57
N SER A 316 -17.46 -15.84 -6.62
CA SER A 316 -17.06 -14.86 -5.60
C SER A 316 -16.33 -13.66 -6.20
N LEU A 317 -15.42 -13.90 -7.13
CA LEU A 317 -14.70 -12.82 -7.80
C LEU A 317 -15.65 -11.98 -8.66
N HIS A 318 -16.58 -12.60 -9.40
CA HIS A 318 -17.59 -11.88 -10.16
C HIS A 318 -18.49 -11.00 -9.27
N LYS A 319 -18.95 -11.51 -8.14
CA LYS A 319 -19.74 -10.73 -7.16
C LYS A 319 -18.93 -9.54 -6.63
N THR A 320 -17.66 -9.76 -6.34
CA THR A 320 -16.73 -8.70 -5.91
C THR A 320 -16.56 -7.64 -6.98
N MET A 321 -16.35 -8.04 -8.25
CA MET A 321 -16.21 -7.10 -9.36
C MET A 321 -17.48 -6.28 -9.59
N TRP A 322 -18.67 -6.89 -9.48
CA TRP A 322 -19.93 -6.16 -9.57
C TRP A 322 -20.14 -5.17 -8.42
N LEU A 323 -19.75 -5.55 -7.20
CA LEU A 323 -19.78 -4.64 -6.05
C LEU A 323 -18.86 -3.44 -6.28
N ILE A 324 -17.63 -3.68 -6.76
CA ILE A 324 -16.67 -2.62 -7.09
C ILE A 324 -17.21 -1.73 -8.22
N ALA A 325 -17.75 -2.32 -9.27
CA ALA A 325 -18.32 -1.57 -10.39
C ALA A 325 -19.51 -0.70 -9.95
N GLY A 326 -20.39 -1.24 -9.12
CA GLY A 326 -21.52 -0.50 -8.54
C GLY A 326 -21.04 0.66 -7.66
N PHE A 327 -20.06 0.41 -6.80
CA PHE A 327 -19.46 1.43 -5.95
C PHE A 327 -18.73 2.52 -6.77
N ALA A 328 -17.96 2.13 -7.78
CA ALA A 328 -17.27 3.06 -8.68
C ALA A 328 -18.27 3.92 -9.46
N THR A 329 -19.36 3.31 -9.96
CA THR A 329 -20.43 4.04 -10.64
C THR A 329 -21.11 5.04 -9.71
N ALA A 330 -21.49 4.63 -8.49
CA ALA A 330 -22.08 5.51 -7.49
C ALA A 330 -21.16 6.67 -7.13
N THR A 331 -19.86 6.39 -6.96
CA THR A 331 -18.83 7.42 -6.71
C THR A 331 -18.74 8.40 -7.87
N THR A 332 -18.65 7.91 -9.11
CA THR A 332 -18.56 8.76 -10.30
C THR A 332 -19.79 9.65 -10.45
N LEU A 333 -20.98 9.10 -10.24
CA LEU A 333 -22.23 9.87 -10.25
C LEU A 333 -22.26 10.92 -9.12
N GLY A 334 -21.79 10.57 -7.92
CA GLY A 334 -21.66 11.50 -6.80
C GLY A 334 -20.68 12.64 -7.10
N VAL A 335 -19.51 12.34 -7.64
CA VAL A 335 -18.51 13.33 -8.06
C VAL A 335 -19.04 14.20 -9.21
N LEU A 336 -19.77 13.63 -10.16
CA LEU A 336 -20.39 14.40 -11.24
C LEU A 336 -21.50 15.33 -10.73
N ALA A 337 -22.25 14.91 -9.71
CA ALA A 337 -23.34 15.71 -9.14
C ALA A 337 -22.84 16.84 -8.25
N VAL A 338 -21.90 16.57 -7.34
CA VAL A 338 -21.49 17.52 -6.27
C VAL A 338 -19.96 17.67 -6.17
N GLY A 339 -19.18 17.22 -7.13
CA GLY A 339 -17.71 17.23 -7.07
C GLY A 339 -17.11 18.64 -6.96
N PRO A 340 -17.47 19.61 -7.83
CA PRO A 340 -16.98 20.97 -7.73
C PRO A 340 -17.33 21.63 -6.41
N GLU A 341 -18.56 21.45 -5.93
CA GLU A 341 -19.05 21.98 -4.66
C GLU A 341 -18.24 21.40 -3.47
N VAL A 342 -17.92 20.10 -3.53
CA VAL A 342 -17.07 19.45 -2.53
C VAL A 342 -15.63 19.99 -2.58
N MET A 343 -15.09 20.24 -3.80
CA MET A 343 -13.77 20.85 -3.94
C MET A 343 -13.71 22.25 -3.33
N GLN A 344 -14.64 23.12 -3.65
CA GLN A 344 -14.71 24.48 -3.09
C GLN A 344 -14.93 24.44 -1.58
N LEU A 345 -15.86 23.63 -1.09
CA LEU A 345 -16.14 23.48 0.34
C LEU A 345 -14.92 22.95 1.11
N ALA A 346 -14.17 22.03 0.55
CA ALA A 346 -13.01 21.46 1.21
C ALA A 346 -11.78 22.37 1.13
N PHE A 347 -11.40 22.81 -0.07
CA PHE A 347 -10.09 23.43 -0.33
C PHE A 347 -10.15 24.96 -0.46
N GLY A 348 -11.33 25.56 -0.60
CA GLY A 348 -11.56 26.99 -0.74
C GLY A 348 -12.09 27.37 -2.12
N ASP A 349 -12.63 28.58 -2.21
CA ASP A 349 -13.35 29.07 -3.40
C ASP A 349 -12.47 29.18 -4.66
N ASN A 350 -11.15 29.28 -4.49
CA ASN A 350 -10.19 29.30 -5.61
C ASN A 350 -10.04 27.93 -6.29
N PHE A 351 -10.49 26.85 -5.66
CA PHE A 351 -10.40 25.49 -6.21
C PHE A 351 -11.71 25.08 -6.94
N ASP A 352 -12.09 25.88 -7.96
CA ASP A 352 -13.18 25.52 -8.87
C ASP A 352 -12.67 24.68 -10.04
N TYR A 353 -13.29 23.53 -10.27
CA TYR A 353 -12.89 22.62 -11.33
C TYR A 353 -14.07 22.06 -12.10
N ASP A 354 -13.80 21.76 -13.37
CA ASP A 354 -14.75 21.17 -14.29
C ASP A 354 -15.26 19.79 -13.84
N ARG A 355 -16.58 19.63 -13.85
CA ARG A 355 -17.26 18.38 -13.50
C ARG A 355 -16.81 17.18 -14.33
N LEU A 356 -16.51 17.43 -15.63
CA LEU A 356 -16.11 16.36 -16.54
C LEU A 356 -14.72 15.82 -16.16
N GLY A 357 -13.75 16.68 -15.84
CA GLY A 357 -12.42 16.27 -15.41
C GLY A 357 -12.44 15.46 -14.13
N LEU A 358 -13.18 15.94 -13.12
CA LEU A 358 -13.39 15.17 -11.88
C LEU A 358 -14.02 13.80 -12.14
N ALA A 359 -15.02 13.73 -13.03
CA ALA A 359 -15.68 12.48 -13.39
C ALA A 359 -14.75 11.52 -14.14
N ILE A 360 -13.89 12.01 -15.05
CA ILE A 360 -12.89 11.19 -15.75
C ILE A 360 -11.93 10.54 -14.76
N VAL A 361 -11.42 11.32 -13.79
CA VAL A 361 -10.54 10.78 -12.74
C VAL A 361 -11.28 9.78 -11.85
N ALA A 362 -12.54 10.03 -11.50
CA ALA A 362 -13.35 9.09 -10.71
C ALA A 362 -13.60 7.77 -11.45
N VAL A 363 -13.87 7.81 -12.76
CA VAL A 363 -13.95 6.62 -13.62
C VAL A 363 -12.60 5.88 -13.64
N GLY A 364 -11.50 6.61 -13.81
CA GLY A 364 -10.15 6.04 -13.73
C GLY A 364 -9.89 5.35 -12.40
N MET A 365 -10.32 5.93 -11.29
CA MET A 365 -10.24 5.33 -9.97
C MET A 365 -11.07 4.04 -9.86
N GLY A 366 -12.26 4.00 -10.46
CA GLY A 366 -13.08 2.80 -10.56
C GLY A 366 -12.35 1.65 -11.27
N PHE A 367 -11.75 1.92 -12.42
CA PHE A 367 -10.93 0.93 -13.14
C PHE A 367 -9.69 0.51 -12.35
N TYR A 368 -9.05 1.44 -11.65
CA TYR A 368 -7.94 1.12 -10.75
C TYR A 368 -8.35 0.15 -9.63
N LEU A 369 -9.52 0.33 -9.00
CA LEU A 369 -10.04 -0.59 -7.98
C LEU A 369 -10.28 -2.00 -8.54
N VAL A 370 -10.82 -2.10 -9.74
CA VAL A 370 -10.96 -3.38 -10.46
C VAL A 370 -9.60 -4.00 -10.71
N ALA A 371 -8.63 -3.22 -11.22
CA ALA A 371 -7.27 -3.66 -11.47
C ALA A 371 -6.58 -4.15 -10.19
N ALA A 372 -6.70 -3.40 -9.09
CA ALA A 372 -6.13 -3.77 -7.79
C ALA A 372 -6.70 -5.11 -7.27
N SER A 373 -8.00 -5.34 -7.44
CA SER A 373 -8.64 -6.60 -7.04
C SER A 373 -8.20 -7.78 -7.91
N LEU A 374 -8.09 -7.57 -9.22
CA LEU A 374 -7.57 -8.57 -10.15
C LEU A 374 -6.08 -8.87 -9.91
N ASN A 375 -5.31 -7.85 -9.50
CA ASN A 375 -3.92 -8.02 -9.10
C ASN A 375 -3.79 -8.97 -7.89
N GLN A 376 -4.64 -8.82 -6.87
CA GLN A 376 -4.64 -9.74 -5.74
C GLN A 376 -4.97 -11.17 -6.17
N ALA A 377 -5.93 -11.34 -7.10
CA ALA A 377 -6.26 -12.65 -7.65
C ALA A 377 -5.08 -13.25 -8.44
N ALA A 378 -4.36 -12.45 -9.25
CA ALA A 378 -3.18 -12.89 -10.00
C ALA A 378 -2.02 -13.30 -9.06
N LEU A 379 -1.77 -12.54 -8.00
CA LEU A 379 -0.78 -12.88 -6.97
C LEU A 379 -1.14 -14.18 -6.26
N ALA A 380 -2.42 -14.37 -5.90
CA ALA A 380 -2.90 -15.61 -5.29
C ALA A 380 -2.76 -16.82 -6.22
N GLN A 381 -2.74 -16.62 -7.55
CA GLN A 381 -2.50 -17.65 -8.56
C GLN A 381 -1.01 -17.89 -8.87
N GLY A 382 -0.08 -17.18 -8.19
CA GLY A 382 1.35 -17.29 -8.46
C GLY A 382 1.83 -16.56 -9.72
N GLN A 383 1.01 -15.72 -10.33
CA GLN A 383 1.30 -15.03 -11.60
C GLN A 383 1.91 -13.63 -11.41
N ALA A 384 2.71 -13.44 -10.37
CA ALA A 384 3.30 -12.14 -10.00
C ALA A 384 4.07 -11.47 -11.15
N HIS A 385 4.88 -12.25 -11.91
CA HIS A 385 5.67 -11.71 -13.02
C HIS A 385 4.80 -11.17 -14.16
N ARG A 386 3.72 -11.89 -14.49
CA ARG A 386 2.79 -11.45 -15.53
C ARG A 386 2.04 -10.20 -15.09
N ALA A 387 1.61 -10.15 -13.83
CA ALA A 387 0.97 -8.95 -13.27
C ALA A 387 1.95 -7.76 -13.30
N ALA A 388 3.19 -7.94 -12.83
CA ALA A 388 4.22 -6.89 -12.82
C ALA A 388 4.46 -6.30 -14.21
N SER A 389 4.58 -7.14 -15.25
CA SER A 389 4.79 -6.66 -16.63
C SER A 389 3.63 -5.79 -17.13
N ARG A 390 2.38 -6.04 -16.69
CA ARG A 390 1.22 -5.22 -17.07
C ARG A 390 1.20 -3.89 -16.32
N TRP A 391 1.56 -3.91 -15.05
CA TRP A 391 1.74 -2.70 -14.26
C TRP A 391 2.80 -1.78 -14.85
N ILE A 392 3.99 -2.33 -15.17
CA ILE A 392 5.10 -1.58 -15.79
C ILE A 392 4.66 -0.98 -17.12
N LEU A 393 3.99 -1.76 -17.97
CA LEU A 393 3.50 -1.29 -19.27
C LEU A 393 2.56 -0.09 -19.12
N CYS A 394 1.56 -0.19 -18.23
CA CYS A 394 0.57 0.87 -18.05
C CYS A 394 1.19 2.10 -17.37
N ALA A 395 2.10 1.93 -16.42
CA ALA A 395 2.81 3.05 -15.82
C ALA A 395 3.73 3.76 -16.83
N ALA A 396 4.47 3.01 -17.63
CA ALA A 396 5.30 3.58 -18.70
C ALA A 396 4.44 4.33 -19.74
N LEU A 397 3.32 3.75 -20.14
CA LEU A 397 2.37 4.41 -21.05
C LEU A 397 1.82 5.71 -20.45
N PHE A 398 1.46 5.71 -19.16
CA PHE A 398 1.01 6.91 -18.46
C PHE A 398 2.08 8.00 -18.45
N VAL A 399 3.34 7.65 -18.17
CA VAL A 399 4.48 8.59 -18.23
C VAL A 399 4.63 9.13 -19.66
N VAL A 400 4.62 8.27 -20.67
CA VAL A 400 4.77 8.69 -22.08
C VAL A 400 3.63 9.63 -22.50
N ILE A 401 2.38 9.32 -22.14
CA ILE A 401 1.23 10.20 -22.45
C ILE A 401 1.49 11.60 -21.87
N ASN A 402 1.90 11.68 -20.59
CA ASN A 402 2.08 12.97 -19.93
C ASN A 402 3.33 13.75 -20.40
N LEU A 403 4.35 13.07 -20.97
CA LEU A 403 5.53 13.73 -21.53
C LEU A 403 5.34 14.19 -22.96
N VAL A 404 4.48 13.51 -23.75
CA VAL A 404 4.31 13.76 -25.19
C VAL A 404 3.04 14.55 -25.50
N ALA A 405 2.08 14.60 -24.57
CA ALA A 405 0.82 15.31 -24.79
C ALA A 405 1.06 16.80 -25.09
N ALA A 406 0.71 17.20 -26.30
CA ALA A 406 0.71 18.60 -26.71
C ALA A 406 -0.69 19.18 -26.42
N GLY A 407 -0.87 19.81 -25.27
CA GLY A 407 -2.16 20.39 -24.90
C GLY A 407 -2.26 20.64 -23.39
N ASP A 408 -3.47 20.65 -22.87
CA ASP A 408 -3.76 20.86 -21.45
C ASP A 408 -3.17 19.72 -20.60
N PRO A 409 -2.20 19.99 -19.71
CA PRO A 409 -1.57 18.98 -18.85
C PRO A 409 -2.55 18.32 -17.88
N PHE A 410 -3.59 19.03 -17.44
CA PHE A 410 -4.64 18.46 -16.59
C PHE A 410 -5.38 17.36 -17.33
N ARG A 411 -5.80 17.63 -18.57
CA ARG A 411 -6.49 16.62 -19.41
C ARG A 411 -5.60 15.43 -19.74
N ALA A 412 -4.30 15.66 -19.95
CA ALA A 412 -3.35 14.57 -20.17
C ALA A 412 -3.27 13.63 -18.97
N VAL A 413 -3.22 14.17 -17.74
CA VAL A 413 -3.24 13.39 -16.50
C VAL A 413 -4.57 12.67 -16.32
N GLU A 414 -5.70 13.36 -16.45
CA GLU A 414 -7.04 12.79 -16.26
C GLU A 414 -7.33 11.63 -17.20
N VAL A 415 -7.21 11.91 -18.51
CA VAL A 415 -7.49 10.92 -19.56
C VAL A 415 -6.43 9.82 -19.54
N GLY A 416 -5.16 10.18 -19.36
CA GLY A 416 -4.07 9.22 -19.23
C GLY A 416 -4.26 8.26 -18.07
N TYR A 417 -4.65 8.78 -16.89
CA TYR A 417 -4.95 7.98 -15.72
C TYR A 417 -6.13 7.04 -15.94
N ALA A 418 -7.24 7.55 -16.48
CA ALA A 418 -8.43 6.75 -16.75
C ALA A 418 -8.15 5.66 -17.80
N ALA A 419 -7.50 6.02 -18.92
CA ALA A 419 -7.17 5.08 -20.00
C ALA A 419 -6.18 3.99 -19.56
N CYS A 420 -5.10 4.38 -18.84
CA CYS A 420 -4.11 3.42 -18.35
C CYS A 420 -4.69 2.50 -17.26
N SER A 421 -5.56 3.01 -16.38
CA SER A 421 -6.25 2.20 -15.38
C SER A 421 -7.23 1.21 -16.02
N ALA A 422 -7.97 1.64 -17.05
CA ALA A 422 -8.86 0.77 -17.80
C ALA A 422 -8.09 -0.32 -18.56
N LEU A 423 -7.00 0.07 -19.22
CA LEU A 423 -6.11 -0.88 -19.92
C LEU A 423 -5.52 -1.90 -18.93
N LEU A 424 -5.05 -1.44 -17.77
CA LEU A 424 -4.52 -2.30 -16.72
C LEU A 424 -5.56 -3.31 -16.25
N ALA A 425 -6.78 -2.86 -15.98
CA ALA A 425 -7.89 -3.74 -15.58
C ALA A 425 -8.17 -4.81 -16.65
N LEU A 426 -8.20 -4.43 -17.93
CA LEU A 426 -8.41 -5.35 -19.05
C LEU A 426 -7.27 -6.38 -19.16
N LEU A 427 -6.01 -5.93 -19.04
CA LEU A 427 -4.84 -6.80 -19.13
C LEU A 427 -4.75 -7.78 -17.96
N LEU A 428 -5.07 -7.35 -16.74
CA LEU A 428 -5.11 -8.21 -15.57
C LEU A 428 -6.29 -9.19 -15.63
N TYR A 429 -7.43 -8.77 -16.17
CA TYR A 429 -8.56 -9.66 -16.42
C TYR A 429 -8.22 -10.74 -17.45
N ALA A 430 -7.46 -10.39 -18.50
CA ALA A 430 -6.99 -11.36 -19.48
C ALA A 430 -6.04 -12.41 -18.88
N ILE A 431 -5.17 -12.01 -17.93
CA ILE A 431 -4.33 -12.93 -17.16
C ILE A 431 -5.20 -13.86 -16.32
N TYR A 432 -6.18 -13.31 -15.63
CA TYR A 432 -7.09 -14.09 -14.79
C TYR A 432 -7.86 -15.16 -15.59
N ARG A 433 -8.34 -14.81 -16.80
CA ARG A 433 -9.06 -15.76 -17.69
C ARG A 433 -8.20 -16.86 -18.29
N ARG A 434 -6.88 -16.68 -18.33
CA ARG A 434 -5.92 -17.64 -18.88
C ARG A 434 -4.85 -17.98 -17.84
N PRO A 435 -5.21 -18.70 -16.76
CA PRO A 435 -4.24 -19.11 -15.77
C PRO A 435 -3.20 -20.01 -16.45
N GLU A 436 -1.93 -19.82 -16.11
CA GLU A 436 -0.90 -20.78 -16.51
C GLU A 436 -1.09 -22.10 -15.74
N PRO A 437 -0.85 -23.27 -16.38
CA PRO A 437 -0.78 -24.54 -15.68
C PRO A 437 0.26 -24.46 -14.56
N ARG A 438 -0.09 -24.92 -13.38
CA ARG A 438 0.85 -24.96 -12.25
C ARG A 438 2.08 -25.79 -12.63
N PRO A 439 3.27 -25.54 -12.04
CA PRO A 439 4.44 -26.40 -12.24
C PRO A 439 4.14 -27.88 -11.98
N GLU A 440 3.24 -28.16 -11.04
CA GLU A 440 2.74 -29.49 -10.69
C GLU A 440 1.94 -30.14 -11.85
N ASP A 441 1.19 -29.33 -12.61
CA ASP A 441 0.41 -29.80 -13.78
C ASP A 441 1.30 -30.03 -15.03
N ARG A 442 2.57 -29.58 -14.99
CA ARG A 442 3.55 -29.76 -16.07
C ARG A 442 4.30 -31.11 -15.96
N VAL A 443 4.13 -31.82 -14.85
CA VAL A 443 4.62 -33.21 -14.73
C VAL A 443 3.69 -34.04 -15.58
N ALA A 444 4.23 -34.59 -16.68
CA ALA A 444 3.46 -35.42 -17.59
C ALA A 444 2.85 -36.61 -16.81
N PRO A 445 1.59 -36.98 -17.11
CA PRO A 445 0.90 -38.07 -16.39
C PRO A 445 1.67 -39.39 -16.35
N GLY A 446 2.62 -39.63 -17.25
CA GLY A 446 3.49 -40.79 -17.25
C GLY A 446 4.64 -40.78 -16.26
N SER A 447 5.07 -39.61 -15.75
CA SER A 447 6.26 -39.58 -14.88
C SER A 447 5.94 -39.93 -13.42
N ALA A 448 4.72 -39.73 -12.96
CA ALA A 448 4.30 -40.14 -11.60
C ALA A 448 4.04 -41.65 -11.54
N GLU A 449 3.43 -42.22 -12.56
CA GLU A 449 3.25 -43.69 -12.68
C GLU A 449 4.60 -44.40 -12.90
N GLU A 450 5.51 -43.85 -13.71
CA GLU A 450 6.86 -44.39 -13.87
C GLU A 450 7.69 -44.27 -12.59
N LEU A 451 7.54 -43.21 -11.79
CA LEU A 451 8.23 -43.07 -10.51
C LEU A 451 7.67 -44.04 -9.46
N GLN A 452 6.35 -44.21 -9.43
CA GLN A 452 5.70 -45.21 -8.57
C GLN A 452 6.05 -46.64 -8.98
N ALA A 453 6.13 -46.95 -10.28
CA ALA A 453 6.56 -48.23 -10.78
C ALA A 453 8.04 -48.52 -10.45
N ARG A 454 8.91 -47.52 -10.51
CA ARG A 454 10.34 -47.67 -10.11
C ARG A 454 10.51 -47.83 -8.60
N LEU A 455 9.69 -47.19 -7.78
CA LEU A 455 9.70 -47.35 -6.34
C LEU A 455 9.17 -48.76 -5.94
N ALA A 456 8.13 -49.25 -6.60
CA ALA A 456 7.58 -50.57 -6.35
C ALA A 456 8.56 -51.71 -6.74
N THR A 457 9.39 -51.51 -7.79
CA THR A 457 10.40 -52.47 -8.18
C THR A 457 11.67 -52.41 -7.34
N SER A 458 11.93 -51.35 -6.57
CA SER A 458 13.07 -51.26 -5.66
C SER A 458 12.83 -51.97 -4.32
N ASP A 459 11.58 -52.19 -3.91
CA ASP A 459 11.23 -52.92 -2.69
C ASP A 459 11.17 -54.45 -2.87
N GLU A 460 11.22 -54.94 -4.12
CA GLU A 460 11.30 -56.38 -4.40
C GLU A 460 12.75 -56.92 -4.45
N VAL A 461 13.76 -56.08 -4.35
CA VAL A 461 15.19 -56.49 -4.47
C VAL A 461 15.96 -56.27 -3.13
N ALA A 462 15.28 -55.90 -2.06
CA ALA A 462 15.83 -55.83 -0.71
C ALA A 462 15.22 -56.89 0.19
#